data_52606b209152f1663a6cecc218701066
#
_entry.id   52606b209152f1663a6cecc218701066
#
_cell.length_a   1.000
_cell.length_b   1.000
_cell.length_c   1.000
_cell.angle_alpha   90.00
_cell.angle_beta   90.00
_cell.angle_gamma   90.00
#
_symmetry.space_group_name_H-M   'P 1'
#
loop_
_entity.id
_entity.type
_entity.pdbx_description
1 polymer ?
#
loop_
_entity_poly.entity_id
_entity_poly.type
_entity_poly.pdbx_seq_one_letter_code
_entity_poly.pdbx_strand_id
1 'polypeptide(L)'
;MVRGRILIGLLQIAGLLYIMVCLSACTKFHGRNCAAGTVSVVLDIGEITCRSIDPPDEEKISDINLLIFDEYGQLEESMWLETVNQRKFDITLTTGKKYRFTACMNFGYKVTVSSFSELDTLRYHLAYPDEYQNGIPMYADTGYILVGSGQEVHLKLIRLMSRISIRINRSKLSEGVEMSVTGIRIGNCPRKTSVFSENKVEHADECFPLGFNKSGEQCSALNRIESYGLSYPISLYMLENIQGRFSDTPLQEDSEKVFDIYDPRRERCSYIEIDIDYISPDKVSKNGNLKYRFYLGESRNYLSVERNCHYRITVCPEGDGLKDDGWRVDKDAIISTSPTTFSYYPDSYIRGNIGDTIHIGCNFTPKDAPFDVGLEYMENDRKEGIYDYTIDEDGHGATLTLTGPGSGLIYMSAGPPINESALWFIEVNLPADK
;
A
#
# COMPACT_ATOMS: atom_id res chain seq x y z
N MET A 1 53.90 2.06 74.05
CA MET A 1 52.56 1.62 73.66
C MET A 1 51.52 2.75 73.44
N VAL A 2 51.77 3.97 73.83
CA VAL A 2 50.80 5.09 73.74
C VAL A 2 50.81 5.78 72.38
N ARG A 3 51.93 5.87 71.66
CA ARG A 3 52.06 6.57 70.35
C ARG A 3 51.36 5.82 69.18
N GLY A 4 51.22 4.51 69.18
CA GLY A 4 50.55 3.74 68.13
C GLY A 4 49.05 3.87 68.15
N ARG A 5 48.43 4.08 69.34
CA ARG A 5 46.95 4.21 69.44
C ARG A 5 46.45 5.58 68.98
N ILE A 6 47.22 6.64 69.08
CA ILE A 6 46.90 8.01 68.62
C ILE A 6 46.94 8.06 67.10
N LEU A 7 47.91 7.38 66.46
CA LEU A 7 47.99 7.32 64.96
C LEU A 7 46.87 6.56 64.29
N ILE A 8 46.44 5.48 64.92
CA ILE A 8 45.29 4.68 64.43
C ILE A 8 43.95 5.46 64.55
N GLY A 9 43.78 6.19 65.66
CA GLY A 9 42.60 7.05 65.85
C GLY A 9 42.52 8.20 64.84
N LEU A 10 43.65 8.83 64.53
CA LEU A 10 43.71 9.90 63.51
C LEU A 10 43.46 9.41 62.09
N LEU A 11 43.93 8.20 61.75
CA LEU A 11 43.66 7.58 60.46
C LEU A 11 42.16 7.18 60.31
N GLN A 12 41.54 6.74 61.42
CA GLN A 12 40.06 6.41 61.39
C GLN A 12 39.22 7.68 61.26
N ILE A 13 39.58 8.78 61.93
CA ILE A 13 38.88 10.07 61.82
C ILE A 13 39.10 10.68 60.42
N ALA A 14 40.26 10.56 59.82
CA ALA A 14 40.54 11.02 58.47
C ALA A 14 39.80 10.22 57.42
N GLY A 15 39.63 8.87 57.60
CA GLY A 15 38.85 8.00 56.77
C GLY A 15 37.35 8.32 56.82
N LEU A 16 36.82 8.57 58.04
CA LEU A 16 35.40 8.97 58.22
C LEU A 16 35.11 10.37 57.62
N LEU A 17 36.04 11.33 57.75
CA LEU A 17 35.90 12.65 57.12
C LEU A 17 35.95 12.54 55.59
N TYR A 18 36.80 11.69 55.02
CA TYR A 18 36.87 11.46 53.56
C TYR A 18 35.59 10.81 53.02
N ILE A 19 35.03 9.82 53.74
CA ILE A 19 33.76 9.21 53.39
C ILE A 19 32.61 10.22 53.50
N MET A 20 32.61 11.10 54.50
CA MET A 20 31.59 12.17 54.64
C MET A 20 31.70 13.24 53.55
N VAL A 21 32.90 13.57 53.07
CA VAL A 21 33.13 14.50 51.96
C VAL A 21 32.74 13.85 50.64
N CYS A 22 32.99 12.55 50.44
CA CYS A 22 32.51 11.82 49.25
C CYS A 22 30.99 11.67 49.21
N LEU A 23 30.33 11.49 50.36
CA LEU A 23 28.85 11.44 50.43
C LEU A 23 28.21 12.82 50.22
N SER A 24 28.86 13.90 50.60
CA SER A 24 28.37 15.27 50.31
C SER A 24 28.69 15.74 48.89
N ALA A 25 29.67 15.14 48.20
CA ALA A 25 29.92 15.42 46.78
C ALA A 25 28.94 14.75 45.85
N CYS A 26 28.25 13.67 46.29
CA CYS A 26 27.20 13.00 45.50
C CYS A 26 25.83 13.68 45.57
N THR A 27 25.64 14.77 46.32
CA THR A 27 24.32 15.43 46.43
C THR A 27 24.17 16.72 45.60
N LYS A 28 25.08 16.98 44.65
CA LYS A 28 24.87 18.00 43.62
C LYS A 28 24.66 17.38 42.25
N PHE A 29 23.88 16.31 42.17
CA PHE A 29 23.12 16.11 40.95
C PHE A 29 22.05 17.20 40.99
N HIS A 30 22.23 18.25 40.18
CA HIS A 30 21.14 19.09 39.78
C HIS A 30 20.13 18.17 39.07
N GLY A 31 19.21 17.62 39.85
CA GLY A 31 17.97 17.11 39.27
C GLY A 31 17.38 18.29 38.51
N ARG A 32 17.53 18.31 37.18
CA ARG A 32 16.60 19.09 36.37
C ARG A 32 15.23 18.69 36.89
N ASN A 33 14.49 19.63 37.43
CA ASN A 33 13.09 19.43 37.79
C ASN A 33 12.39 19.04 36.48
N CYS A 34 12.35 17.75 36.20
CA CYS A 34 11.56 17.19 35.09
C CYS A 34 10.12 17.30 35.52
N ALA A 35 9.51 18.46 35.27
CA ALA A 35 8.09 18.68 35.50
C ALA A 35 7.28 18.02 34.37
N ALA A 36 6.14 17.45 34.72
CA ALA A 36 5.15 17.07 33.71
C ALA A 36 4.65 18.34 32.99
N GLY A 37 4.61 18.31 31.69
CA GLY A 37 4.16 19.42 30.85
C GLY A 37 3.26 18.93 29.72
N THR A 38 2.33 19.77 29.33
CA THR A 38 1.46 19.49 28.19
C THR A 38 2.18 19.77 26.88
N VAL A 39 2.08 18.84 25.94
CA VAL A 39 2.59 18.93 24.56
C VAL A 39 1.39 18.75 23.63
N SER A 40 1.25 19.67 22.68
CA SER A 40 0.20 19.58 21.66
C SER A 40 0.77 18.92 20.41
N VAL A 41 0.22 17.78 20.01
CA VAL A 41 0.56 17.08 18.75
C VAL A 41 -0.41 17.52 17.68
N VAL A 42 0.08 18.04 16.56
CA VAL A 42 -0.68 18.54 15.43
C VAL A 42 -0.40 17.67 14.20
N LEU A 43 -1.45 17.23 13.52
CA LEU A 43 -1.37 16.43 12.31
C LEU A 43 -1.37 17.34 11.07
N ASP A 44 -0.28 17.31 10.30
CA ASP A 44 -0.13 18.08 9.08
C ASP A 44 -0.25 17.15 7.85
N ILE A 45 -1.37 17.23 7.14
CA ILE A 45 -1.58 16.53 5.88
C ILE A 45 -1.12 17.42 4.74
N GLY A 46 -0.10 16.97 3.99
CA GLY A 46 0.34 17.68 2.79
C GLY A 46 -0.74 17.71 1.71
N GLU A 47 -0.94 18.87 1.07
CA GLU A 47 -1.86 19.00 -0.05
C GLU A 47 -1.38 18.22 -1.26
N ILE A 48 -2.25 17.34 -1.81
CA ILE A 48 -2.12 16.84 -3.17
C ILE A 48 -3.15 17.58 -4.02
N THR A 49 -2.73 18.63 -4.71
CA THR A 49 -3.60 19.36 -5.62
C THR A 49 -3.91 18.52 -6.86
N CYS A 50 -5.08 17.92 -6.93
CA CYS A 50 -5.63 17.38 -8.17
C CYS A 50 -7.16 17.29 -8.19
N ARG A 51 -7.72 17.70 -9.33
CA ARG A 51 -9.13 17.48 -9.66
C ARG A 51 -9.24 16.15 -10.41
N SER A 52 -9.82 15.13 -9.81
CA SER A 52 -10.27 13.94 -10.52
C SER A 52 -11.75 13.69 -10.25
N ILE A 53 -12.40 13.00 -11.17
CA ILE A 53 -13.78 12.54 -10.99
C ILE A 53 -13.67 11.38 -10.00
N ASP A 54 -14.24 11.53 -8.79
CA ASP A 54 -14.31 10.52 -7.74
C ASP A 54 -12.96 10.04 -7.14
N PRO A 55 -12.08 10.93 -6.62
CA PRO A 55 -10.98 10.43 -5.80
C PRO A 55 -11.51 9.99 -4.43
N PRO A 56 -10.89 9.00 -3.77
CA PRO A 56 -11.07 8.87 -2.34
C PRO A 56 -10.69 10.19 -1.67
N ASP A 57 -11.32 10.51 -0.56
CA ASP A 57 -10.91 11.66 0.24
C ASP A 57 -9.49 11.42 0.75
N GLU A 58 -8.51 11.97 0.02
CA GLU A 58 -7.08 11.78 0.31
C GLU A 58 -6.64 12.41 1.62
N GLU A 59 -7.49 13.23 2.23
CA GLU A 59 -7.29 13.86 3.53
C GLU A 59 -8.06 13.14 4.65
N LYS A 60 -8.86 12.14 4.32
CA LYS A 60 -9.65 11.41 5.30
C LYS A 60 -8.75 10.70 6.29
N ILE A 61 -8.98 10.95 7.57
CA ILE A 61 -8.42 10.19 8.69
C ILE A 61 -9.58 9.48 9.37
N SER A 62 -9.65 8.18 9.22
CA SER A 62 -10.67 7.35 9.85
C SER A 62 -10.24 6.91 11.25
N ASP A 63 -8.99 6.49 11.39
CA ASP A 63 -8.41 6.04 12.65
C ASP A 63 -6.98 6.56 12.82
N ILE A 64 -6.49 6.54 14.05
CA ILE A 64 -5.12 6.94 14.39
C ILE A 64 -4.55 6.06 15.51
N ASN A 65 -3.32 5.59 15.28
CA ASN A 65 -2.41 5.12 16.30
C ASN A 65 -1.32 6.20 16.50
N LEU A 66 -1.32 6.86 17.64
CA LEU A 66 -0.28 7.78 18.03
C LEU A 66 0.59 7.09 19.08
N LEU A 67 1.88 6.95 18.81
CA LEU A 67 2.85 6.24 19.64
C LEU A 67 4.01 7.15 19.96
N ILE A 68 4.37 7.25 21.22
CA ILE A 68 5.45 8.12 21.70
C ILE A 68 6.49 7.27 22.40
N PHE A 69 7.72 7.36 21.92
CA PHE A 69 8.85 6.61 22.45
C PHE A 69 9.81 7.53 23.18
N ASP A 70 10.38 7.06 24.27
CA ASP A 70 11.43 7.73 25.02
C ASP A 70 12.79 7.72 24.28
N GLU A 71 13.80 8.34 24.85
CA GLU A 71 15.14 8.41 24.26
C GLU A 71 15.85 7.07 24.10
N TYR A 72 15.35 6.02 24.75
CA TYR A 72 15.84 4.63 24.65
C TYR A 72 15.04 3.79 23.66
N GLY A 73 14.02 4.38 23.03
CA GLY A 73 13.13 3.71 22.08
C GLY A 73 12.05 2.84 22.74
N GLN A 74 11.82 3.00 24.06
CA GLN A 74 10.74 2.31 24.75
C GLN A 74 9.44 3.12 24.60
N LEU A 75 8.31 2.42 24.50
CA LEU A 75 7.00 3.06 24.41
C LEU A 75 6.68 3.75 25.74
N GLU A 76 6.51 5.06 25.72
CA GLU A 76 6.11 5.90 26.87
C GLU A 76 4.59 6.10 26.88
N GLU A 77 3.99 6.44 25.73
CA GLU A 77 2.56 6.69 25.58
C GLU A 77 2.02 6.14 24.28
N SER A 78 0.78 5.64 24.31
CA SER A 78 0.06 5.20 23.12
C SER A 78 -1.40 5.62 23.16
N MET A 79 -1.91 6.10 22.03
CA MET A 79 -3.30 6.49 21.85
C MET A 79 -3.85 5.79 20.60
N TRP A 80 -4.97 5.10 20.74
CA TRP A 80 -5.74 4.56 19.63
C TRP A 80 -7.11 5.20 19.57
N LEU A 81 -7.49 5.76 18.42
CA LEU A 81 -8.80 6.33 18.15
C LEU A 81 -9.38 5.72 16.86
N GLU A 82 -10.53 5.09 16.98
CA GLU A 82 -11.27 4.48 15.85
C GLU A 82 -12.01 5.53 15.00
N THR A 83 -12.21 6.72 15.54
CA THR A 83 -12.83 7.83 14.83
C THR A 83 -12.11 9.13 15.17
N VAL A 84 -11.60 9.79 14.15
CA VAL A 84 -10.80 10.99 14.31
C VAL A 84 -11.59 12.24 13.87
N ASN A 85 -12.01 13.04 14.86
CA ASN A 85 -12.76 14.28 14.64
C ASN A 85 -11.92 15.54 14.85
N GLN A 86 -10.64 15.38 15.22
CA GLN A 86 -9.73 16.49 15.51
C GLN A 86 -8.33 16.17 15.01
N ARG A 87 -7.59 17.22 14.68
CA ARG A 87 -6.19 17.12 14.19
C ARG A 87 -5.17 17.57 15.24
N LYS A 88 -5.61 17.86 16.47
CA LYS A 88 -4.73 18.30 17.57
C LYS A 88 -5.04 17.50 18.82
N PHE A 89 -4.00 17.01 19.47
CA PHE A 89 -4.07 16.17 20.67
C PHE A 89 -3.12 16.71 21.73
N ASP A 90 -3.61 16.88 22.95
CA ASP A 90 -2.79 17.30 24.09
C ASP A 90 -2.36 16.09 24.90
N ILE A 91 -1.04 15.96 25.12
CA ILE A 91 -0.42 14.82 25.79
C ILE A 91 0.45 15.37 26.93
N THR A 92 0.44 14.68 28.06
CA THR A 92 1.28 15.03 29.19
C THR A 92 2.56 14.21 29.19
N LEU A 93 3.72 14.87 29.05
CA LEU A 93 5.03 14.25 29.02
C LEU A 93 5.98 14.91 30.02
N THR A 94 7.07 14.22 30.37
CA THR A 94 8.12 14.79 31.19
C THR A 94 8.97 15.77 30.38
N THR A 95 8.96 17.05 30.72
CA THR A 95 9.73 18.08 30.01
C THR A 95 11.23 17.92 30.22
N GLY A 96 12.03 18.36 29.22
CA GLY A 96 13.47 18.27 29.25
C GLY A 96 14.04 16.91 28.84
N LYS A 97 13.19 15.97 28.45
CA LYS A 97 13.56 14.67 27.85
C LYS A 97 13.38 14.69 26.34
N LYS A 98 14.00 13.75 25.66
CA LYS A 98 13.79 13.52 24.22
C LYS A 98 12.74 12.44 24.02
N TYR A 99 11.84 12.70 23.08
CA TYR A 99 10.83 11.75 22.66
C TYR A 99 10.78 11.67 21.14
N ARG A 100 10.32 10.54 20.64
CA ARG A 100 10.03 10.31 19.23
C ARG A 100 8.52 10.10 19.07
N PHE A 101 7.89 10.95 18.28
CA PHE A 101 6.47 10.88 18.02
C PHE A 101 6.26 10.20 16.67
N THR A 102 5.47 9.13 16.67
CA THR A 102 5.11 8.41 15.47
C THR A 102 3.60 8.27 15.40
N ALA A 103 3.06 8.25 14.19
CA ALA A 103 1.66 7.98 13.97
C ALA A 103 1.45 7.05 12.79
N CYS A 104 0.45 6.16 12.92
CA CYS A 104 -0.07 5.34 11.82
C CYS A 104 -1.57 5.62 11.71
N MET A 105 -2.07 5.91 10.52
CA MET A 105 -3.45 6.32 10.27
C MET A 105 -4.08 5.52 9.15
N ASN A 106 -5.39 5.31 9.27
CA ASN A 106 -6.18 4.54 8.32
C ASN A 106 -5.72 3.07 8.21
N PHE A 107 -5.23 2.51 9.32
CA PHE A 107 -4.81 1.11 9.38
C PHE A 107 -5.98 0.17 9.69
N GLY A 108 -7.07 0.71 10.26
CA GLY A 108 -8.24 -0.07 10.65
C GLY A 108 -8.04 -0.93 11.90
N TYR A 109 -6.85 -0.90 12.52
CA TYR A 109 -6.53 -1.68 13.72
C TYR A 109 -5.57 -0.96 14.66
N LYS A 110 -5.59 -1.38 15.93
CA LYS A 110 -4.68 -0.87 16.95
C LYS A 110 -3.29 -1.49 16.78
N VAL A 111 -2.27 -0.65 16.57
CA VAL A 111 -0.86 -1.05 16.58
C VAL A 111 -0.42 -1.25 18.04
N THR A 112 0.09 -2.44 18.36
CA THR A 112 0.58 -2.78 19.69
C THR A 112 2.04 -3.18 19.61
N VAL A 113 2.90 -2.33 20.16
CA VAL A 113 4.36 -2.53 20.22
C VAL A 113 4.87 -2.07 21.58
N SER A 114 6.02 -2.57 21.99
CA SER A 114 6.68 -2.16 23.25
C SER A 114 7.88 -1.23 22.99
N SER A 115 8.40 -1.21 21.76
CA SER A 115 9.57 -0.41 21.40
C SER A 115 9.49 0.10 19.97
N PHE A 116 10.28 1.14 19.69
CA PHE A 116 10.40 1.66 18.32
C PHE A 116 11.03 0.62 17.37
N SER A 117 11.92 -0.24 17.86
CA SER A 117 12.51 -1.29 17.01
C SER A 117 11.49 -2.32 16.54
N GLU A 118 10.43 -2.60 17.32
CA GLU A 118 9.31 -3.41 16.87
C GLU A 118 8.48 -2.63 15.83
N LEU A 119 8.20 -1.36 16.09
CA LEU A 119 7.44 -0.50 15.18
C LEU A 119 8.16 -0.32 13.83
N ASP A 120 9.48 -0.21 13.82
CA ASP A 120 10.28 -0.04 12.59
C ASP A 120 10.17 -1.25 11.64
N THR A 121 9.84 -2.42 12.18
CA THR A 121 9.59 -3.63 11.39
C THR A 121 8.14 -3.76 10.91
N LEU A 122 7.27 -2.83 11.31
CA LEU A 122 5.84 -2.89 10.97
C LEU A 122 5.64 -2.85 9.46
N ARG A 123 4.80 -3.76 8.99
CA ARG A 123 4.35 -3.79 7.60
C ARG A 123 2.85 -3.56 7.55
N TYR A 124 2.43 -2.68 6.68
CA TYR A 124 1.03 -2.49 6.35
C TYR A 124 0.64 -3.46 5.24
N HIS A 125 -0.51 -4.10 5.39
CA HIS A 125 -1.04 -5.07 4.43
C HIS A 125 -2.39 -4.60 3.89
N LEU A 126 -2.60 -4.79 2.59
CA LEU A 126 -3.90 -4.62 1.93
C LEU A 126 -4.59 -5.98 1.83
N ALA A 127 -5.86 -6.04 2.20
CA ALA A 127 -6.69 -7.22 1.97
C ALA A 127 -7.06 -7.37 0.48
N TYR A 128 -7.27 -6.25 -0.20
CA TYR A 128 -7.55 -6.18 -1.64
C TYR A 128 -7.00 -4.85 -2.21
N PRO A 129 -6.77 -4.76 -3.53
CA PRO A 129 -6.05 -3.63 -4.13
C PRO A 129 -6.65 -2.24 -3.90
N ASP A 130 -7.96 -2.14 -3.66
CA ASP A 130 -8.69 -0.87 -3.46
C ASP A 130 -9.20 -0.65 -2.03
N GLU A 131 -8.62 -1.30 -1.04
CA GLU A 131 -8.99 -1.17 0.38
C GLU A 131 -8.89 0.26 0.92
N TYR A 132 -8.19 1.14 0.22
CA TYR A 132 -8.03 2.55 0.58
C TYR A 132 -9.34 3.39 0.54
N GLN A 133 -10.46 2.82 0.16
CA GLN A 133 -11.76 3.54 0.14
C GLN A 133 -12.16 4.08 1.52
N ASN A 134 -11.69 3.47 2.60
CA ASN A 134 -11.89 3.94 3.97
C ASN A 134 -10.88 5.00 4.41
N GLY A 135 -9.95 5.37 3.57
CA GLY A 135 -8.87 6.33 3.78
C GLY A 135 -7.53 5.73 3.37
N ILE A 136 -6.68 6.58 2.79
CA ILE A 136 -5.34 6.16 2.37
C ILE A 136 -4.48 5.94 3.62
N PRO A 137 -3.78 4.80 3.77
CA PRO A 137 -2.90 4.57 4.90
C PRO A 137 -1.75 5.58 4.91
N MET A 138 -1.49 6.15 6.09
CA MET A 138 -0.47 7.18 6.29
C MET A 138 0.37 6.90 7.52
N TYR A 139 1.57 7.43 7.54
CA TYR A 139 2.41 7.45 8.72
C TYR A 139 3.08 8.81 8.91
N ALA A 140 3.58 9.06 10.13
CA ALA A 140 4.46 10.17 10.44
C ALA A 140 5.52 9.74 11.44
N ASP A 141 6.66 10.39 11.40
CA ASP A 141 7.78 10.19 12.32
C ASP A 141 8.58 11.48 12.46
N THR A 142 8.78 11.93 13.68
CA THR A 142 9.56 13.16 13.96
C THR A 142 11.03 12.92 14.15
N GLY A 143 11.47 11.66 14.31
CA GLY A 143 12.73 11.39 14.99
C GLY A 143 12.71 11.85 16.45
N TYR A 144 13.87 11.87 17.12
CA TYR A 144 13.96 12.29 18.52
C TYR A 144 14.03 13.81 18.65
N ILE A 145 13.07 14.40 19.36
CA ILE A 145 13.01 15.83 19.67
C ILE A 145 13.01 16.08 21.18
N LEU A 146 13.61 17.18 21.61
CA LEU A 146 13.58 17.62 23.01
C LEU A 146 12.24 18.29 23.28
N VAL A 147 11.53 17.85 24.34
CA VAL A 147 10.19 18.32 24.67
C VAL A 147 10.22 19.38 25.76
N GLY A 148 9.54 20.50 25.50
CA GLY A 148 9.25 21.61 26.43
C GLY A 148 7.78 21.70 26.79
N SER A 149 7.46 22.38 27.89
CA SER A 149 6.06 22.64 28.27
C SER A 149 5.39 23.61 27.29
N GLY A 150 4.18 23.29 26.85
CA GLY A 150 3.41 24.10 25.89
C GLY A 150 3.93 24.03 24.46
N GLN A 151 4.83 23.10 24.15
CA GLN A 151 5.37 22.93 22.80
C GLN A 151 4.33 22.31 21.88
N GLU A 152 4.26 22.78 20.64
CA GLU A 152 3.57 22.10 19.56
C GLU A 152 4.53 21.21 18.77
N VAL A 153 4.09 19.98 18.50
CA VAL A 153 4.83 18.98 17.72
C VAL A 153 3.99 18.69 16.46
N HIS A 154 4.56 19.03 15.32
CA HIS A 154 3.93 18.82 14.02
C HIS A 154 4.30 17.46 13.42
N LEU A 155 3.31 16.62 13.18
CA LEU A 155 3.45 15.34 12.51
C LEU A 155 3.12 15.48 11.03
N LYS A 156 4.15 15.56 10.20
CA LYS A 156 3.99 15.58 8.75
C LYS A 156 3.59 14.18 8.26
N LEU A 157 2.37 14.06 7.77
CA LEU A 157 1.82 12.80 7.31
C LEU A 157 2.35 12.45 5.91
N ILE A 158 2.75 11.20 5.75
CA ILE A 158 3.23 10.62 4.49
C ILE A 158 2.31 9.46 4.13
N ARG A 159 1.70 9.52 2.96
CA ARG A 159 0.83 8.43 2.45
C ARG A 159 1.69 7.25 2.05
N LEU A 160 1.26 6.03 2.39
CA LEU A 160 1.94 4.79 1.97
C LEU A 160 1.68 4.44 0.51
N MET A 161 0.68 5.08 -0.09
CA MET A 161 0.31 4.89 -1.48
C MET A 161 0.73 6.05 -2.36
N SER A 162 0.91 5.74 -3.64
CA SER A 162 1.03 6.71 -4.73
C SER A 162 -0.28 6.78 -5.50
N ARG A 163 -0.60 7.95 -6.00
CA ARG A 163 -1.68 8.17 -6.93
C ARG A 163 -1.16 8.12 -8.36
N ILE A 164 -1.87 7.40 -9.21
CA ILE A 164 -1.56 7.28 -10.64
C ILE A 164 -2.77 7.77 -11.41
N SER A 165 -2.66 8.94 -12.03
CA SER A 165 -3.71 9.51 -12.88
C SER A 165 -3.37 9.29 -14.33
N ILE A 166 -4.32 8.70 -15.07
CA ILE A 166 -4.16 8.33 -16.46
C ILE A 166 -5.16 9.11 -17.30
N ARG A 167 -4.70 9.58 -18.44
CA ARG A 167 -5.49 10.21 -19.51
C ARG A 167 -5.09 9.63 -20.84
N ILE A 168 -5.99 9.68 -21.80
CA ILE A 168 -5.72 9.29 -23.19
C ILE A 168 -5.91 10.50 -24.08
N ASN A 169 -4.90 10.79 -24.90
CA ASN A 169 -4.97 11.84 -25.90
C ASN A 169 -5.10 11.21 -27.30
N ARG A 170 -6.29 11.33 -27.89
CA ARG A 170 -6.62 10.78 -29.20
C ARG A 170 -6.41 11.76 -30.36
N SER A 171 -5.83 12.94 -30.10
CA SER A 171 -5.69 14.01 -31.12
C SER A 171 -4.80 13.64 -32.31
N LYS A 172 -3.98 12.60 -32.17
CA LYS A 172 -3.05 12.15 -33.21
C LYS A 172 -3.49 10.85 -33.90
N LEU A 173 -4.65 10.33 -33.59
CA LEU A 173 -5.20 9.17 -34.29
C LEU A 173 -5.56 9.54 -35.71
N SER A 174 -5.37 8.61 -36.65
CA SER A 174 -5.83 8.73 -38.03
C SER A 174 -7.35 8.83 -38.11
N GLU A 175 -7.84 9.46 -39.16
CA GLU A 175 -9.26 9.61 -39.40
C GLU A 175 -9.96 8.23 -39.49
N GLY A 176 -11.09 8.08 -38.77
CA GLY A 176 -11.85 6.85 -38.73
C GLY A 176 -11.34 5.79 -37.75
N VAL A 177 -10.21 6.04 -37.08
CA VAL A 177 -9.76 5.15 -36.00
C VAL A 177 -10.49 5.49 -34.71
N GLU A 178 -11.15 4.50 -34.12
CA GLU A 178 -11.86 4.60 -32.85
C GLU A 178 -11.21 3.70 -31.81
N MET A 179 -11.01 4.24 -30.60
CA MET A 179 -10.45 3.54 -29.45
C MET A 179 -11.31 3.82 -28.21
N SER A 180 -12.01 2.83 -27.73
CA SER A 180 -12.84 2.90 -26.53
C SER A 180 -12.24 2.03 -25.44
N VAL A 181 -11.89 2.64 -24.30
CA VAL A 181 -11.35 1.92 -23.14
C VAL A 181 -12.48 1.12 -22.49
N THR A 182 -12.28 -0.17 -22.37
CA THR A 182 -13.19 -1.11 -21.72
C THR A 182 -12.70 -1.52 -20.33
N GLY A 183 -11.37 -1.46 -20.10
CA GLY A 183 -10.77 -1.80 -18.84
C GLY A 183 -9.44 -1.09 -18.63
N ILE A 184 -9.08 -0.88 -17.36
CA ILE A 184 -7.76 -0.39 -16.96
C ILE A 184 -7.38 -0.99 -15.62
N ARG A 185 -6.14 -1.44 -15.48
CA ARG A 185 -5.63 -2.00 -14.23
C ARG A 185 -4.18 -1.63 -13.98
N ILE A 186 -3.76 -1.70 -12.71
CA ILE A 186 -2.36 -1.74 -12.29
C ILE A 186 -2.03 -3.19 -11.98
N GLY A 187 -1.15 -3.80 -12.76
CA GLY A 187 -0.63 -5.14 -12.48
C GLY A 187 0.58 -5.09 -11.55
N ASN A 188 0.86 -6.20 -10.87
CA ASN A 188 1.93 -6.34 -9.88
C ASN A 188 1.88 -5.26 -8.80
N CYS A 189 0.68 -5.00 -8.25
CA CYS A 189 0.51 -4.11 -7.11
C CYS A 189 1.03 -4.80 -5.85
N PRO A 190 1.95 -4.18 -5.07
CA PRO A 190 2.35 -4.73 -3.79
C PRO A 190 1.16 -4.88 -2.85
N ARG A 191 1.06 -6.03 -2.15
CA ARG A 191 0.07 -6.29 -1.10
C ARG A 191 0.46 -5.73 0.24
N LYS A 192 1.76 -5.59 0.47
CA LYS A 192 2.34 -5.15 1.74
C LYS A 192 3.39 -4.10 1.48
N THR A 193 3.58 -3.23 2.45
CA THR A 193 4.64 -2.23 2.44
C THR A 193 5.24 -2.08 3.83
N SER A 194 6.54 -1.83 3.89
CA SER A 194 7.17 -1.35 5.11
C SER A 194 6.63 0.04 5.43
N VAL A 195 6.28 0.31 6.69
CA VAL A 195 5.70 1.61 7.08
C VAL A 195 6.78 2.68 7.15
N PHE A 196 7.91 2.39 7.80
CA PHE A 196 8.97 3.36 8.11
C PHE A 196 10.21 3.28 7.22
N SER A 197 10.27 2.32 6.29
CA SER A 197 11.37 2.14 5.34
C SER A 197 10.84 1.96 3.92
N GLU A 198 11.73 2.06 2.94
CA GLU A 198 11.39 1.81 1.53
C GLU A 198 10.86 0.38 1.33
N ASN A 199 9.92 0.24 0.41
CA ASN A 199 9.34 -1.04 0.07
C ASN A 199 9.80 -1.50 -1.31
N LYS A 200 10.35 -2.70 -1.37
CA LYS A 200 10.75 -3.36 -2.59
C LYS A 200 10.12 -4.75 -2.65
N VAL A 201 9.44 -5.01 -3.75
CA VAL A 201 8.95 -6.34 -4.06
C VAL A 201 10.13 -7.20 -4.54
N GLU A 202 10.37 -8.31 -3.89
CA GLU A 202 11.43 -9.25 -4.27
C GLU A 202 10.89 -10.50 -4.95
N HIS A 203 9.66 -10.89 -4.63
CA HIS A 203 9.00 -12.06 -5.16
C HIS A 203 7.61 -11.72 -5.72
N ALA A 204 7.18 -12.43 -6.75
CA ALA A 204 5.88 -12.22 -7.42
C ALA A 204 4.68 -12.40 -6.47
N ASP A 205 4.79 -13.32 -5.50
CA ASP A 205 3.78 -13.60 -4.49
C ASP A 205 3.55 -12.45 -3.50
N GLU A 206 4.41 -11.44 -3.51
CA GLU A 206 4.22 -10.19 -2.74
C GLU A 206 3.30 -9.18 -3.44
N CYS A 207 2.81 -9.50 -4.63
CA CYS A 207 1.93 -8.66 -5.41
C CYS A 207 0.54 -9.27 -5.56
N PHE A 208 -0.44 -8.41 -5.78
CA PHE A 208 -1.71 -8.79 -6.38
C PHE A 208 -1.49 -8.95 -7.89
N PRO A 209 -1.54 -10.17 -8.46
CA PRO A 209 -1.20 -10.37 -9.86
C PRO A 209 -2.15 -9.65 -10.82
N LEU A 210 -3.44 -9.60 -10.50
CA LEU A 210 -4.44 -8.89 -11.29
C LEU A 210 -4.58 -7.41 -10.91
N GLY A 211 -4.01 -7.02 -9.76
CA GLY A 211 -3.96 -5.65 -9.28
C GLY A 211 -5.33 -4.99 -9.12
N PHE A 212 -5.29 -3.64 -9.08
CA PHE A 212 -6.50 -2.84 -9.04
C PHE A 212 -7.07 -2.68 -10.45
N ASN A 213 -8.35 -3.06 -10.65
CA ASN A 213 -9.03 -3.07 -11.93
C ASN A 213 -10.24 -2.15 -11.91
N LYS A 214 -10.43 -1.39 -13.00
CA LYS A 214 -11.66 -0.65 -13.32
C LYS A 214 -12.15 -1.10 -14.69
N SER A 215 -13.41 -1.45 -14.81
CA SER A 215 -14.02 -1.92 -16.06
C SER A 215 -15.36 -1.25 -16.33
N GLY A 216 -15.86 -1.37 -17.55
CA GLY A 216 -17.15 -0.86 -17.96
C GLY A 216 -17.35 0.62 -17.66
N GLU A 217 -18.43 0.98 -16.97
CA GLU A 217 -18.76 2.38 -16.65
C GLU A 217 -17.69 3.11 -15.85
N GLN A 218 -16.91 2.39 -15.03
CA GLN A 218 -15.80 2.98 -14.26
C GLN A 218 -14.70 3.55 -15.17
N CYS A 219 -14.60 3.08 -16.43
CA CYS A 219 -13.67 3.59 -17.45
C CYS A 219 -14.27 4.71 -18.30
N SER A 220 -15.54 5.06 -18.15
CA SER A 220 -16.25 6.03 -18.98
C SER A 220 -15.56 7.40 -19.06
N ALA A 221 -14.85 7.80 -18.00
CA ALA A 221 -14.08 9.04 -17.98
C ALA A 221 -12.96 9.06 -19.04
N LEU A 222 -12.31 7.92 -19.29
CA LEU A 222 -11.28 7.78 -20.33
C LEU A 222 -11.85 7.85 -21.76
N ASN A 223 -13.14 7.59 -21.92
CA ASN A 223 -13.83 7.65 -23.22
C ASN A 223 -14.47 9.01 -23.51
N ARG A 224 -14.62 9.87 -22.48
CA ARG A 224 -15.14 11.23 -22.65
C ARG A 224 -14.01 12.19 -22.89
N ILE A 225 -14.13 13.01 -23.94
CA ILE A 225 -13.15 14.06 -24.27
C ILE A 225 -13.39 15.29 -23.40
N GLU A 226 -12.38 15.76 -22.70
CA GLU A 226 -12.36 17.01 -21.93
C GLU A 226 -12.02 18.17 -22.84
N SER A 227 -10.93 18.07 -23.62
CA SER A 227 -10.47 19.09 -24.55
C SER A 227 -9.45 18.53 -25.55
N TYR A 228 -9.46 19.02 -26.81
CA TYR A 228 -8.45 18.74 -27.84
C TYR A 228 -8.03 17.26 -27.96
N GLY A 229 -8.99 16.33 -27.89
CA GLY A 229 -8.73 14.89 -27.96
C GLY A 229 -8.25 14.25 -26.65
N LEU A 230 -8.02 15.05 -25.61
CA LEU A 230 -7.62 14.59 -24.28
C LEU A 230 -8.84 14.15 -23.48
N SER A 231 -8.79 12.95 -22.89
CA SER A 231 -9.85 12.43 -22.04
C SER A 231 -9.84 13.05 -20.64
N TYR A 232 -10.96 12.85 -19.89
CA TYR A 232 -10.94 13.03 -18.45
C TYR A 232 -10.01 12.01 -17.77
N PRO A 233 -9.39 12.36 -16.63
CA PRO A 233 -8.50 11.44 -15.93
C PRO A 233 -9.25 10.37 -15.16
N ILE A 234 -8.62 9.21 -15.02
CA ILE A 234 -8.92 8.22 -13.99
C ILE A 234 -7.74 8.15 -13.04
N SER A 235 -8.00 8.01 -11.74
CA SER A 235 -6.98 7.79 -10.74
C SER A 235 -7.06 6.39 -10.16
N LEU A 236 -5.92 5.75 -10.07
CA LEU A 236 -5.67 4.48 -9.41
C LEU A 236 -4.64 4.72 -8.30
N TYR A 237 -4.61 3.84 -7.31
CA TYR A 237 -3.68 3.94 -6.17
C TYR A 237 -2.96 2.62 -6.00
N MET A 238 -1.71 2.68 -5.54
CA MET A 238 -0.94 1.49 -5.19
C MET A 238 0.08 1.79 -4.09
N LEU A 239 0.45 0.78 -3.33
CA LEU A 239 1.57 0.85 -2.39
C LEU A 239 2.90 1.03 -3.12
N GLU A 240 3.88 1.56 -2.41
CA GLU A 240 5.24 1.75 -2.92
C GLU A 240 5.87 0.46 -3.46
N ASN A 241 6.56 0.59 -4.61
CA ASN A 241 7.34 -0.49 -5.21
C ASN A 241 8.65 0.04 -5.77
N ILE A 242 9.73 -0.04 -5.01
CA ILE A 242 11.05 0.46 -5.40
C ILE A 242 11.82 -0.63 -6.15
N GLN A 243 11.87 -0.54 -7.49
CA GLN A 243 12.53 -1.52 -8.35
C GLN A 243 13.81 -1.00 -9.03
N GLY A 244 14.10 0.30 -8.85
CA GLY A 244 15.30 0.92 -9.37
C GLY A 244 15.28 1.14 -10.88
N ARG A 245 16.45 1.01 -11.51
CA ARG A 245 16.63 1.29 -12.94
C ARG A 245 16.22 0.10 -13.81
N PHE A 246 15.65 0.43 -14.98
CA PHE A 246 15.37 -0.56 -16.02
C PHE A 246 16.67 -1.01 -16.71
N SER A 247 17.52 -0.05 -17.10
CA SER A 247 18.77 -0.27 -17.79
C SER A 247 19.84 0.73 -17.34
N ASP A 248 21.11 0.33 -17.40
CA ASP A 248 22.24 1.23 -17.20
C ASP A 248 22.42 2.19 -18.38
N THR A 249 22.00 1.77 -19.57
CA THR A 249 21.97 2.62 -20.78
C THR A 249 20.63 3.36 -20.83
N PRO A 250 20.64 4.70 -20.95
CA PRO A 250 19.41 5.46 -21.07
C PRO A 250 18.60 5.04 -22.29
N LEU A 251 17.32 4.74 -22.09
CA LEU A 251 16.38 4.43 -23.15
C LEU A 251 16.08 5.70 -23.98
N GLN A 252 15.98 5.56 -25.29
CA GLN A 252 15.66 6.65 -26.18
C GLN A 252 14.14 6.87 -26.29
N GLU A 253 13.38 5.76 -26.30
CA GLU A 253 11.94 5.75 -26.46
C GLU A 253 11.26 4.95 -25.34
N ASP A 254 10.00 5.26 -25.05
CA ASP A 254 9.21 4.53 -24.05
C ASP A 254 8.93 3.08 -24.47
N SER A 255 8.87 2.83 -25.78
CA SER A 255 8.74 1.52 -26.39
C SER A 255 9.88 0.55 -26.06
N GLU A 256 11.06 1.06 -25.70
CA GLU A 256 12.22 0.24 -25.31
C GLU A 256 12.12 -0.31 -23.89
N LYS A 257 11.21 0.21 -23.06
CA LYS A 257 11.01 -0.24 -21.68
C LYS A 257 10.22 -1.56 -21.64
N VAL A 258 10.87 -2.61 -22.15
CA VAL A 258 10.30 -3.93 -22.36
C VAL A 258 11.10 -4.99 -21.67
N PHE A 259 10.46 -5.83 -20.88
CA PHE A 259 11.08 -7.04 -20.35
C PHE A 259 11.03 -8.19 -21.34
N ASP A 260 12.15 -8.88 -21.47
CA ASP A 260 12.15 -10.23 -22.04
C ASP A 260 11.21 -11.14 -21.25
N ILE A 261 10.65 -12.14 -21.92
CA ILE A 261 9.72 -13.11 -21.30
C ILE A 261 10.35 -13.86 -20.12
N TYR A 262 11.68 -13.99 -20.13
CA TYR A 262 12.43 -14.66 -19.06
C TYR A 262 13.00 -13.68 -18.00
N ASP A 263 12.81 -12.39 -18.15
CA ASP A 263 13.29 -11.41 -17.16
C ASP A 263 12.43 -11.49 -15.87
N PRO A 264 13.03 -11.89 -14.72
CA PRO A 264 12.26 -12.07 -13.48
C PRO A 264 11.69 -10.75 -12.94
N ARG A 265 12.16 -9.60 -13.41
CA ARG A 265 11.60 -8.29 -13.05
C ARG A 265 10.19 -8.08 -13.62
N ARG A 266 9.84 -8.80 -14.68
CA ARG A 266 8.52 -8.75 -15.31
C ARG A 266 7.40 -9.05 -14.31
N GLU A 267 7.64 -9.93 -13.34
CA GLU A 267 6.67 -10.36 -12.33
C GLU A 267 6.64 -9.47 -11.09
N ARG A 268 7.60 -8.56 -10.95
CA ARG A 268 7.77 -7.72 -9.76
C ARG A 268 7.54 -6.23 -10.03
N CYS A 269 7.75 -5.79 -11.26
CA CYS A 269 7.60 -4.39 -11.62
C CYS A 269 6.14 -4.07 -11.92
N SER A 270 5.65 -3.01 -11.32
CA SER A 270 4.27 -2.58 -11.51
C SER A 270 4.06 -1.98 -12.90
N TYR A 271 2.91 -2.27 -13.50
CA TYR A 271 2.57 -1.82 -14.84
C TYR A 271 1.12 -1.36 -14.93
N ILE A 272 0.81 -0.53 -15.89
CA ILE A 272 -0.56 -0.23 -16.32
C ILE A 272 -0.89 -1.13 -17.50
N GLU A 273 -2.10 -1.67 -17.49
CA GLU A 273 -2.69 -2.36 -18.61
C GLU A 273 -4.03 -1.71 -18.95
N ILE A 274 -4.27 -1.48 -20.24
CA ILE A 274 -5.48 -0.84 -20.75
C ILE A 274 -6.08 -1.76 -21.79
N ASP A 275 -7.31 -2.16 -21.56
CA ASP A 275 -8.11 -2.90 -22.53
C ASP A 275 -8.92 -1.92 -23.39
N ILE A 276 -8.92 -2.11 -24.68
CA ILE A 276 -9.50 -1.17 -25.65
C ILE A 276 -10.30 -1.93 -26.71
N ASP A 277 -11.53 -1.50 -26.94
CA ASP A 277 -12.24 -1.81 -28.17
C ASP A 277 -11.73 -0.92 -29.29
N TYR A 278 -11.17 -1.54 -30.32
CA TYR A 278 -10.50 -0.89 -31.42
C TYR A 278 -11.25 -1.09 -32.74
N ILE A 279 -11.44 0.00 -33.47
CA ILE A 279 -12.01 -0.01 -34.83
C ILE A 279 -11.13 0.84 -35.73
N SER A 280 -10.75 0.30 -36.87
CA SER A 280 -10.03 1.03 -37.93
C SER A 280 -10.55 0.63 -39.29
N PRO A 281 -10.84 1.61 -40.19
CA PRO A 281 -11.27 1.31 -41.56
C PRO A 281 -10.16 0.67 -42.39
N ASP A 282 -8.91 1.02 -42.12
CA ASP A 282 -7.74 0.55 -42.89
C ASP A 282 -7.13 -0.75 -42.34
N LYS A 283 -7.45 -1.11 -41.13
CA LYS A 283 -6.91 -2.28 -40.41
C LYS A 283 -8.03 -3.19 -39.91
N VAL A 284 -9.00 -3.48 -40.75
CA VAL A 284 -10.18 -4.27 -40.41
C VAL A 284 -9.85 -5.61 -39.74
N SER A 285 -8.75 -6.25 -40.12
CA SER A 285 -8.28 -7.50 -39.49
C SER A 285 -7.77 -7.34 -38.05
N LYS A 286 -7.61 -6.11 -37.60
CA LYS A 286 -7.19 -5.76 -36.23
C LYS A 286 -8.33 -5.22 -35.37
N ASN A 287 -9.53 -5.04 -35.96
CA ASN A 287 -10.70 -4.61 -35.22
C ASN A 287 -11.03 -5.65 -34.12
N GLY A 288 -11.33 -5.16 -32.94
CA GLY A 288 -11.64 -5.98 -31.76
C GLY A 288 -10.90 -5.50 -30.53
N ASN A 289 -10.69 -6.38 -29.58
CA ASN A 289 -10.03 -6.03 -28.31
C ASN A 289 -8.52 -5.97 -28.47
N LEU A 290 -7.96 -4.86 -28.08
CA LEU A 290 -6.52 -4.64 -27.97
C LEU A 290 -6.14 -4.42 -26.51
N LYS A 291 -4.94 -4.84 -26.16
CA LYS A 291 -4.37 -4.66 -24.83
C LYS A 291 -3.05 -3.90 -24.93
N TYR A 292 -2.97 -2.82 -24.17
CA TYR A 292 -1.76 -2.00 -24.05
C TYR A 292 -1.18 -2.14 -22.67
N ARG A 293 0.12 -2.39 -22.55
CA ARG A 293 0.82 -2.49 -21.28
C ARG A 293 2.06 -1.64 -21.27
N PHE A 294 2.29 -0.90 -20.18
CA PHE A 294 3.53 -0.16 -19.95
C PHE A 294 3.92 -0.19 -18.47
N TYR A 295 5.21 -0.34 -18.22
CA TYR A 295 5.76 -0.40 -16.87
C TYR A 295 5.87 0.98 -16.24
N LEU A 296 5.46 1.09 -14.98
CA LEU A 296 5.49 2.32 -14.21
C LEU A 296 6.91 2.72 -13.80
N GLY A 297 7.08 3.99 -13.43
CA GLY A 297 8.29 4.59 -12.93
C GLY A 297 8.29 6.10 -13.17
N GLU A 298 9.14 6.83 -12.44
CA GLU A 298 9.20 8.29 -12.54
C GLU A 298 9.70 8.79 -13.91
N SER A 299 10.46 7.95 -14.60
CA SER A 299 10.99 8.25 -15.93
C SER A 299 11.12 6.99 -16.77
N ARG A 300 11.45 7.19 -18.04
CA ARG A 300 11.66 6.13 -19.04
C ARG A 300 12.57 5.01 -18.55
N ASN A 301 13.62 5.36 -17.82
CA ASN A 301 14.64 4.41 -17.36
C ASN A 301 14.47 3.92 -15.92
N TYR A 302 13.37 4.26 -15.25
CA TYR A 302 13.10 3.84 -13.87
C TYR A 302 11.83 3.00 -13.77
N LEU A 303 11.83 2.09 -12.80
CA LEU A 303 10.74 1.16 -12.53
C LEU A 303 10.11 1.37 -11.15
N SER A 304 10.67 2.32 -10.38
CA SER A 304 10.21 2.60 -9.03
C SER A 304 8.93 3.42 -9.02
N VAL A 305 8.00 3.02 -8.17
CA VAL A 305 6.82 3.80 -7.80
C VAL A 305 6.96 4.16 -6.33
N GLU A 306 7.26 5.41 -6.04
CA GLU A 306 7.52 5.91 -4.70
C GLU A 306 6.23 6.33 -4.02
N ARG A 307 6.11 6.08 -2.71
CA ARG A 307 4.96 6.49 -1.89
C ARG A 307 4.78 8.00 -1.85
N ASN A 308 3.59 8.46 -1.51
CA ASN A 308 3.23 9.88 -1.38
C ASN A 308 3.49 10.72 -2.64
N CYS A 309 3.59 10.07 -3.82
CA CYS A 309 3.81 10.71 -5.10
C CYS A 309 2.55 10.67 -5.99
N HIS A 310 2.43 11.66 -6.88
CA HIS A 310 1.38 11.69 -7.88
C HIS A 310 1.98 11.54 -9.29
N TYR A 311 1.80 10.38 -9.87
CA TYR A 311 2.18 10.08 -11.26
C TYR A 311 1.06 10.49 -12.20
N ARG A 312 1.36 11.38 -13.16
CA ARG A 312 0.43 11.81 -14.20
C ARG A 312 0.88 11.25 -15.53
N ILE A 313 0.07 10.36 -16.09
CA ILE A 313 0.38 9.63 -17.31
C ILE A 313 -0.61 10.06 -18.36
N THR A 314 -0.09 10.54 -19.52
CA THR A 314 -0.90 10.80 -20.70
C THR A 314 -0.46 9.83 -21.78
N VAL A 315 -1.35 9.01 -22.19
CA VAL A 315 -1.14 8.02 -23.23
C VAL A 315 -1.59 8.63 -24.56
N CYS A 316 -0.68 8.71 -25.52
CA CYS A 316 -0.89 9.39 -26.81
C CYS A 316 -0.74 8.40 -27.97
N PRO A 317 -1.80 7.69 -28.38
CA PRO A 317 -1.74 6.88 -29.59
C PRO A 317 -1.59 7.76 -30.84
N GLU A 318 -0.76 7.31 -31.76
CA GLU A 318 -0.50 8.02 -33.01
C GLU A 318 -0.84 7.15 -34.23
N GLY A 319 -1.28 7.76 -35.31
CA GLY A 319 -1.57 7.08 -36.56
C GLY A 319 -2.75 6.11 -36.40
N ASP A 320 -2.54 4.86 -36.75
CA ASP A 320 -3.54 3.80 -36.55
C ASP A 320 -3.65 3.28 -35.11
N GLY A 321 -2.84 3.82 -34.18
CA GLY A 321 -2.83 3.38 -32.78
C GLY A 321 -2.21 2.01 -32.55
N LEU A 322 -1.71 1.34 -33.58
CA LEU A 322 -1.15 -0.01 -33.50
C LEU A 322 0.37 -0.05 -33.44
N LYS A 323 1.04 1.08 -33.68
CA LYS A 323 2.49 1.19 -33.64
C LYS A 323 3.03 1.65 -32.31
N ASP A 324 4.24 1.20 -32.01
CA ASP A 324 5.01 1.38 -30.79
C ASP A 324 5.49 2.81 -30.48
N ASP A 325 5.11 3.82 -31.25
CA ASP A 325 5.59 5.18 -31.04
C ASP A 325 4.88 5.85 -29.85
N GLY A 326 5.23 5.38 -28.62
CA GLY A 326 4.68 5.86 -27.34
C GLY A 326 3.73 4.90 -26.62
N TRP A 327 3.42 3.74 -27.20
CA TRP A 327 2.58 2.69 -26.63
C TRP A 327 3.21 1.34 -26.83
N ARG A 328 3.01 0.47 -25.85
CA ARG A 328 3.27 -0.95 -26.05
C ARG A 328 1.99 -1.69 -26.27
N VAL A 329 1.86 -2.25 -27.46
CA VAL A 329 0.93 -3.34 -27.69
C VAL A 329 1.63 -4.61 -27.18
N ASP A 330 1.12 -5.23 -26.12
CA ASP A 330 1.52 -6.60 -25.81
C ASP A 330 1.09 -7.45 -27.01
N LYS A 331 2.00 -8.27 -27.56
CA LYS A 331 1.80 -9.00 -28.84
C LYS A 331 0.64 -9.97 -28.83
N ASP A 332 0.02 -10.19 -27.69
CA ASP A 332 -1.19 -10.98 -27.50
C ASP A 332 -2.45 -10.13 -27.75
N ALA A 333 -2.56 -9.54 -28.94
CA ALA A 333 -3.82 -9.04 -29.42
C ALA A 333 -4.76 -10.26 -29.61
N ILE A 334 -5.64 -10.47 -28.62
CA ILE A 334 -6.60 -11.57 -28.66
C ILE A 334 -7.77 -11.10 -29.49
N ILE A 335 -7.80 -11.52 -30.74
CA ILE A 335 -8.99 -11.39 -31.58
C ILE A 335 -9.93 -12.50 -31.14
N SER A 336 -10.81 -12.20 -30.17
CA SER A 336 -11.91 -13.11 -29.84
C SER A 336 -12.99 -12.95 -30.89
N THR A 337 -13.16 -13.97 -31.71
CA THR A 337 -14.30 -14.07 -32.68
C THR A 337 -15.52 -14.76 -32.07
N SER A 338 -15.40 -15.26 -30.84
CA SER A 338 -16.48 -15.99 -30.16
C SER A 338 -17.01 -15.17 -28.98
N PRO A 339 -18.31 -15.15 -28.74
CA PRO A 339 -18.86 -14.49 -27.56
C PRO A 339 -18.28 -15.12 -26.29
N THR A 340 -17.74 -14.31 -25.43
CA THR A 340 -17.26 -14.73 -24.13
C THR A 340 -18.27 -14.36 -23.06
N THR A 341 -18.41 -15.19 -22.03
CA THR A 341 -19.20 -14.89 -20.85
C THR A 341 -18.37 -15.20 -19.62
N PHE A 342 -18.55 -14.42 -18.55
CA PHE A 342 -17.96 -14.67 -17.26
C PHE A 342 -18.92 -14.23 -16.15
N SER A 343 -19.14 -15.08 -15.18
CA SER A 343 -19.91 -14.79 -13.98
C SER A 343 -19.36 -15.62 -12.81
N TYR A 344 -19.58 -15.16 -11.60
CA TYR A 344 -19.10 -15.82 -10.39
C TYR A 344 -20.17 -15.81 -9.29
N TYR A 345 -20.00 -16.69 -8.32
CA TYR A 345 -20.88 -16.82 -7.15
C TYR A 345 -20.07 -17.30 -5.93
N PRO A 346 -20.52 -16.97 -4.71
CA PRO A 346 -21.50 -15.95 -4.35
C PRO A 346 -20.99 -14.54 -4.63
N ASP A 347 -21.64 -13.52 -4.06
CA ASP A 347 -21.16 -12.15 -4.10
C ASP A 347 -19.72 -12.04 -3.56
N SER A 348 -19.00 -11.04 -4.03
CA SER A 348 -17.56 -10.87 -3.78
C SER A 348 -17.17 -10.63 -2.31
N TYR A 349 -18.14 -10.39 -1.42
CA TYR A 349 -17.93 -10.29 0.01
C TYR A 349 -18.62 -11.42 0.76
N ILE A 350 -17.81 -12.19 1.47
CA ILE A 350 -18.25 -13.36 2.23
C ILE A 350 -17.97 -13.10 3.72
N ARG A 351 -18.99 -13.24 4.54
CA ARG A 351 -18.88 -13.18 5.99
C ARG A 351 -19.35 -14.49 6.59
N GLY A 352 -18.55 -15.09 7.48
CA GLY A 352 -18.89 -16.36 8.12
C GLY A 352 -18.28 -16.54 9.49
N ASN A 353 -18.61 -17.66 10.12
CA ASN A 353 -18.06 -18.07 11.41
C ASN A 353 -17.11 -19.26 11.23
N ILE A 354 -16.23 -19.47 12.19
CA ILE A 354 -15.36 -20.67 12.21
C ILE A 354 -16.24 -21.92 12.16
N GLY A 355 -15.95 -22.82 11.24
CA GLY A 355 -16.69 -24.04 10.96
C GLY A 355 -17.70 -23.95 9.80
N ASP A 356 -17.99 -22.75 9.33
CA ASP A 356 -18.86 -22.59 8.15
C ASP A 356 -18.16 -23.10 6.89
N THR A 357 -18.95 -23.66 5.98
CA THR A 357 -18.51 -24.16 4.69
C THR A 357 -19.19 -23.35 3.59
N ILE A 358 -18.41 -22.81 2.65
CA ILE A 358 -18.88 -21.91 1.62
C ILE A 358 -18.35 -22.40 0.27
N HIS A 359 -19.24 -22.52 -0.72
CA HIS A 359 -18.83 -22.86 -2.08
C HIS A 359 -18.75 -21.59 -2.93
N ILE A 360 -17.61 -21.39 -3.56
CA ILE A 360 -17.34 -20.29 -4.50
C ILE A 360 -17.02 -20.84 -5.88
N GLY A 361 -17.33 -20.12 -6.95
CA GLY A 361 -16.99 -20.58 -8.29
C GLY A 361 -17.27 -19.60 -9.39
N CYS A 362 -16.78 -19.93 -10.59
CA CYS A 362 -16.93 -19.16 -11.80
C CYS A 362 -17.65 -19.95 -12.88
N ASN A 363 -18.54 -19.27 -13.61
CA ASN A 363 -19.13 -19.80 -14.84
C ASN A 363 -18.69 -18.93 -16.01
N PHE A 364 -18.12 -19.55 -17.03
CA PHE A 364 -17.60 -18.83 -18.19
C PHE A 364 -17.69 -19.64 -19.48
N THR A 365 -17.58 -18.93 -20.59
CA THR A 365 -17.54 -19.52 -21.94
C THR A 365 -16.41 -18.83 -22.73
N PRO A 366 -15.56 -19.54 -23.45
CA PRO A 366 -15.50 -21.01 -23.60
C PRO A 366 -15.01 -21.72 -22.33
N LYS A 367 -15.50 -22.95 -22.11
CA LYS A 367 -15.16 -23.75 -20.89
C LYS A 367 -13.73 -24.26 -20.83
N ASP A 368 -13.05 -24.32 -21.96
CA ASP A 368 -11.67 -24.75 -22.13
C ASP A 368 -10.65 -23.58 -22.03
N ALA A 369 -11.12 -22.37 -21.70
CA ALA A 369 -10.22 -21.27 -21.42
C ALA A 369 -9.30 -21.60 -20.23
N PRO A 370 -8.02 -21.20 -20.27
CA PRO A 370 -7.13 -21.35 -19.12
C PRO A 370 -7.75 -20.76 -17.88
N PHE A 371 -7.73 -21.50 -16.77
CA PHE A 371 -8.33 -21.08 -15.53
C PHE A 371 -7.34 -21.28 -14.37
N ASP A 372 -7.28 -20.30 -13.49
CA ASP A 372 -6.36 -20.29 -12.35
C ASP A 372 -7.09 -19.89 -11.07
N VAL A 373 -6.73 -20.54 -9.97
CA VAL A 373 -7.23 -20.27 -8.63
C VAL A 373 -6.07 -19.84 -7.76
N GLY A 374 -6.09 -18.60 -7.35
CA GLY A 374 -5.11 -18.02 -6.46
C GLY A 374 -5.66 -17.83 -5.06
N LEU A 375 -4.88 -18.22 -4.08
CA LEU A 375 -5.22 -18.15 -2.66
C LEU A 375 -4.33 -17.14 -1.99
N GLU A 376 -4.93 -16.20 -1.29
CA GLU A 376 -4.20 -15.18 -0.59
C GLU A 376 -4.76 -14.98 0.80
N TYR A 377 -3.86 -15.06 1.77
CA TYR A 377 -4.15 -14.71 3.14
C TYR A 377 -3.69 -13.31 3.43
N MET A 378 -4.54 -12.55 4.05
CA MET A 378 -4.12 -11.33 4.69
C MET A 378 -4.31 -11.50 6.18
N GLU A 379 -3.22 -11.57 6.86
CA GLU A 379 -3.22 -11.65 8.30
C GLU A 379 -2.68 -10.37 8.93
N ASN A 380 -3.41 -9.89 9.91
CA ASN A 380 -2.87 -9.06 10.95
C ASN A 380 -2.00 -9.95 11.83
N ASP A 381 -0.73 -10.18 11.46
CA ASP A 381 0.29 -10.90 12.24
C ASP A 381 0.01 -12.37 12.61
N ARG A 382 -0.89 -13.08 11.95
CA ARG A 382 -1.15 -14.50 12.22
C ARG A 382 -0.45 -15.40 11.22
N LYS A 383 0.11 -16.51 11.72
CA LYS A 383 0.79 -17.55 10.93
C LYS A 383 -0.15 -18.67 10.48
N GLU A 384 -1.42 -18.63 10.87
CA GLU A 384 -2.40 -19.69 10.62
C GLU A 384 -3.46 -19.19 9.64
N GLY A 385 -3.80 -19.98 8.64
CA GLY A 385 -4.80 -19.66 7.63
C GLY A 385 -6.19 -19.45 8.24
N ILE A 386 -7.02 -18.64 7.59
CA ILE A 386 -8.40 -18.39 8.02
C ILE A 386 -9.39 -19.36 7.38
N TYR A 387 -8.99 -20.09 6.36
CA TYR A 387 -9.78 -21.14 5.72
C TYR A 387 -8.90 -22.25 5.14
N ASP A 388 -9.46 -23.46 5.08
CA ASP A 388 -9.00 -24.54 4.23
C ASP A 388 -9.89 -24.60 2.99
N TYR A 389 -9.42 -25.18 1.89
CA TYR A 389 -10.19 -25.29 0.66
C TYR A 389 -9.98 -26.62 -0.05
N THR A 390 -10.98 -26.97 -0.82
CA THR A 390 -10.93 -28.09 -1.76
C THR A 390 -11.41 -27.62 -3.11
N ILE A 391 -10.58 -27.72 -4.15
CA ILE A 391 -10.95 -27.36 -5.52
C ILE A 391 -11.91 -28.42 -6.08
N ASP A 392 -12.92 -27.98 -6.80
CA ASP A 392 -13.89 -28.86 -7.47
C ASP A 392 -13.23 -29.73 -8.54
N GLU A 393 -13.85 -30.85 -8.90
CA GLU A 393 -13.30 -31.78 -9.91
C GLU A 393 -13.12 -31.12 -11.29
N ASP A 394 -13.95 -30.16 -11.64
CA ASP A 394 -13.85 -29.41 -12.90
C ASP A 394 -12.85 -28.24 -12.83
N GLY A 395 -12.32 -27.95 -11.66
CA GLY A 395 -11.36 -26.86 -11.42
C GLY A 395 -11.96 -25.46 -11.42
N HIS A 396 -13.28 -25.29 -11.62
CA HIS A 396 -13.92 -23.98 -11.77
C HIS A 396 -14.55 -23.42 -10.51
N GLY A 397 -14.43 -24.13 -9.41
CA GLY A 397 -14.92 -23.75 -8.10
C GLY A 397 -14.09 -24.31 -6.98
N ALA A 398 -14.38 -23.89 -5.77
CA ALA A 398 -13.77 -24.40 -4.56
C ALA A 398 -14.75 -24.35 -3.38
N THR A 399 -14.62 -25.31 -2.49
CA THR A 399 -15.32 -25.33 -1.21
C THR A 399 -14.35 -24.87 -0.14
N LEU A 400 -14.70 -23.78 0.53
CA LEU A 400 -13.94 -23.20 1.65
C LEU A 400 -14.51 -23.69 2.95
N THR A 401 -13.65 -24.05 3.90
CA THR A 401 -14.02 -24.29 5.30
C THR A 401 -13.31 -23.25 6.17
N LEU A 402 -14.06 -22.41 6.87
CA LEU A 402 -13.51 -21.34 7.68
C LEU A 402 -12.89 -21.92 8.96
N THR A 403 -11.59 -21.68 9.17
CA THR A 403 -10.82 -22.36 10.25
C THR A 403 -10.30 -21.41 11.32
N GLY A 404 -10.15 -20.13 11.01
CA GLY A 404 -9.61 -19.15 11.94
C GLY A 404 -10.23 -17.76 11.75
N PRO A 405 -10.20 -16.91 12.79
CA PRO A 405 -10.70 -15.54 12.69
C PRO A 405 -9.74 -14.67 11.90
N GLY A 406 -10.27 -13.73 11.12
CA GLY A 406 -9.49 -12.78 10.32
C GLY A 406 -10.15 -12.48 9.01
N SER A 407 -9.38 -11.88 8.10
CA SER A 407 -9.83 -11.61 6.74
C SER A 407 -8.83 -12.17 5.73
N GLY A 408 -9.33 -12.61 4.59
CA GLY A 408 -8.53 -13.18 3.52
C GLY A 408 -9.13 -12.92 2.15
N LEU A 409 -8.35 -13.24 1.15
CA LEU A 409 -8.70 -13.12 -0.25
C LEU A 409 -8.55 -14.46 -0.96
N ILE A 410 -9.46 -14.72 -1.87
CA ILE A 410 -9.31 -15.75 -2.89
C ILE A 410 -9.73 -15.15 -4.24
N TYR A 411 -9.00 -15.44 -5.27
CA TYR A 411 -9.38 -15.07 -6.63
C TYR A 411 -9.42 -16.27 -7.55
N MET A 412 -10.23 -16.17 -8.58
CA MET A 412 -10.25 -17.09 -9.71
C MET A 412 -10.20 -16.28 -10.99
N SER A 413 -9.40 -16.69 -11.95
CA SER A 413 -9.25 -15.98 -13.21
C SER A 413 -9.37 -16.92 -14.41
N ALA A 414 -10.16 -16.48 -15.38
CA ALA A 414 -10.21 -17.11 -16.70
C ALA A 414 -9.29 -16.34 -17.66
N GLY A 415 -8.33 -17.04 -18.22
CA GLY A 415 -7.39 -16.51 -19.20
C GLY A 415 -8.04 -16.27 -20.57
N PRO A 416 -7.19 -16.07 -21.61
CA PRO A 416 -7.68 -15.86 -22.98
C PRO A 416 -8.63 -16.97 -23.46
N PRO A 417 -9.71 -16.61 -24.18
CA PRO A 417 -10.08 -15.30 -24.69
C PRO A 417 -10.91 -14.44 -23.71
N ILE A 418 -11.20 -14.94 -22.50
CA ILE A 418 -12.11 -14.32 -21.54
C ILE A 418 -11.44 -13.14 -20.83
N ASN A 419 -10.26 -13.38 -20.23
CA ASN A 419 -9.45 -12.38 -19.48
C ASN A 419 -10.21 -11.67 -18.34
N GLU A 420 -11.08 -12.38 -17.66
CA GLU A 420 -11.89 -11.92 -16.54
C GLU A 420 -11.48 -12.64 -15.25
N SER A 421 -11.73 -11.99 -14.12
CA SER A 421 -11.45 -12.56 -12.80
C SER A 421 -12.53 -12.23 -11.80
N ALA A 422 -12.73 -13.13 -10.86
CA ALA A 422 -13.52 -12.94 -9.66
C ALA A 422 -12.60 -12.85 -8.44
N LEU A 423 -12.97 -11.99 -7.51
CA LEU A 423 -12.26 -11.79 -6.27
C LEU A 423 -13.25 -11.86 -5.12
N TRP A 424 -12.99 -12.72 -4.14
CA TRP A 424 -13.77 -12.78 -2.92
C TRP A 424 -12.96 -12.31 -1.73
N PHE A 425 -13.53 -11.36 -1.02
CA PHE A 425 -13.08 -10.97 0.30
C PHE A 425 -13.83 -11.79 1.34
N ILE A 426 -13.09 -12.45 2.24
CA ILE A 426 -13.63 -13.35 3.25
C ILE A 426 -13.33 -12.76 4.61
N GLU A 427 -14.36 -12.51 5.40
CA GLU A 427 -14.25 -12.09 6.79
C GLU A 427 -14.78 -13.20 7.70
N VAL A 428 -13.93 -13.70 8.58
CA VAL A 428 -14.27 -14.71 9.57
C VAL A 428 -14.29 -14.08 10.94
N ASN A 429 -15.46 -14.08 11.56
CA ASN A 429 -15.63 -13.49 12.89
C ASN A 429 -15.07 -14.39 13.99
N LEU A 430 -14.54 -13.74 15.05
CA LEU A 430 -14.30 -14.42 16.31
C LEU A 430 -15.66 -14.94 16.85
N PRO A 431 -15.70 -16.17 17.38
CA PRO A 431 -16.88 -16.60 18.14
C PRO A 431 -17.09 -15.57 19.24
N ALA A 432 -18.33 -15.09 19.38
CA ALA A 432 -18.69 -14.25 20.50
C ALA A 432 -18.28 -14.97 21.79
N ASP A 433 -17.46 -14.36 22.62
CA ASP A 433 -17.08 -14.91 23.91
C ASP A 433 -18.37 -15.28 24.65
N LYS A 434 -18.46 -16.57 25.01
CA LYS A 434 -19.57 -17.11 25.84
C LYS A 434 -19.34 -16.76 27.27
#